data_9f3094b52347aada113f41aca29ea024
#
_entry.id   9f3094b52347aada113f41aca29ea024
#
_cell.length_a   1.000
_cell.length_b   1.000
_cell.length_c   1.000
_cell.angle_alpha   90.00
_cell.angle_beta   90.00
_cell.angle_gamma   90.00
#
_symmetry.space_group_name_H-M   'P 1'
#
loop_
_entity.id
_entity.type
_entity.pdbx_description
1 polymer ?
#
loop_
_entity_poly.entity_id
_entity_poly.type
_entity_poly.pdbx_seq_one_letter_code
_entity_poly.pdbx_strand_id
1 'polypeptide(L)'
;RRQRQMCIRDRKNIASVSSSLGNNIEINQIGCDKGDGLLHLAEQIGLSMDEVMACGDAGNDTMMIKAVGTGVVMENGQPDLKEIADFVTKTNNEDGVAYAIEKLVFEA
;
A
#
# COMPACT_ATOMS: atom_id res chain seq x y z
N ARG A 1 12.55 -15.42 -14.67
CA ARG A 1 12.17 -14.56 -13.55
C ARG A 1 10.66 -14.37 -13.45
N ARG A 2 10.02 -14.08 -14.56
CA ARG A 2 8.56 -13.95 -14.62
C ARG A 2 7.88 -15.27 -14.26
N GLN A 3 8.43 -16.37 -14.78
CA GLN A 3 7.97 -17.73 -14.48
C GLN A 3 8.15 -18.04 -12.99
N ARG A 4 9.24 -17.58 -12.40
CA ARG A 4 9.51 -17.75 -10.99
C ARG A 4 8.47 -17.00 -10.13
N GLN A 5 8.09 -15.80 -10.53
CA GLN A 5 7.04 -15.05 -9.83
C GLN A 5 5.70 -15.75 -9.90
N MET A 6 5.37 -16.35 -11.05
CA MET A 6 4.12 -17.09 -11.20
C MET A 6 4.08 -18.33 -10.30
N CYS A 7 5.19 -19.08 -10.22
CA CYS A 7 5.28 -20.25 -9.34
C CYS A 7 5.11 -19.86 -7.87
N ILE A 8 5.67 -18.72 -7.46
CA ILE A 8 5.55 -18.23 -6.10
C ILE A 8 4.12 -17.78 -5.82
N ARG A 9 3.47 -17.13 -6.77
CA ARG A 9 2.07 -16.69 -6.63
C ARG A 9 1.11 -17.86 -6.47
N ASP A 10 1.38 -18.99 -7.12
CA ASP A 10 0.57 -20.20 -6.98
C ASP A 10 0.60 -20.75 -5.55
N ARG A 11 1.57 -20.34 -4.74
CA ARG A 11 1.71 -20.73 -3.35
C ARG A 11 1.20 -19.68 -2.36
N LYS A 12 0.44 -18.70 -2.82
CA LYS A 12 -0.04 -17.60 -1.98
C LYS A 12 -0.92 -18.05 -0.82
N ASN A 13 -1.45 -19.28 -0.87
CA ASN A 13 -2.20 -19.85 0.27
C ASN A 13 -1.29 -20.18 1.46
N ILE A 14 0.03 -20.23 1.23
CA ILE A 14 1.03 -20.53 2.25
C ILE A 14 1.76 -19.25 2.65
N ALA A 15 1.93 -18.32 1.69
CA ALA A 15 2.70 -17.11 1.90
C ALA A 15 2.11 -15.94 1.11
N SER A 16 2.34 -14.74 1.62
CA SER A 16 2.02 -13.50 0.91
C SER A 16 3.21 -13.13 0.01
N VAL A 17 2.93 -12.80 -1.24
CA VAL A 17 3.97 -12.47 -2.23
C VAL A 17 3.76 -11.04 -2.72
N SER A 18 4.80 -10.23 -2.63
CA SER A 18 4.76 -8.83 -3.07
C SER A 18 6.13 -8.42 -3.62
N SER A 19 6.21 -7.17 -4.09
CA SER A 19 7.44 -6.60 -4.61
C SER A 19 7.56 -5.15 -4.16
N SER A 20 8.72 -4.78 -3.62
CA SER A 20 9.03 -3.39 -3.27
C SER A 20 9.75 -2.67 -4.40
N LEU A 21 10.54 -3.42 -5.17
CA LEU A 21 11.25 -2.93 -6.35
C LEU A 21 10.86 -3.81 -7.54
N GLY A 22 10.94 -3.28 -8.75
CA GLY A 22 10.55 -4.03 -9.94
C GLY A 22 11.35 -5.31 -10.19
N ASN A 23 12.50 -5.46 -9.54
CA ASN A 23 13.41 -6.58 -9.74
C ASN A 23 13.55 -7.50 -8.52
N ASN A 24 12.70 -7.36 -7.50
CA ASN A 24 12.73 -8.25 -6.35
C ASN A 24 11.35 -8.84 -6.05
N ILE A 25 11.34 -9.85 -5.21
CA ILE A 25 10.12 -10.49 -4.72
C ILE A 25 10.26 -10.62 -3.21
N GLU A 26 9.23 -10.17 -2.49
CA GLU A 26 9.16 -10.35 -1.04
C GLU A 26 8.14 -11.43 -0.73
N ILE A 27 8.51 -12.37 0.14
CA ILE A 27 7.64 -13.46 0.58
C ILE A 27 7.50 -13.34 2.09
N ASN A 28 6.26 -13.18 2.53
CA ASN A 28 5.94 -13.05 3.94
C ASN A 28 4.92 -14.10 4.36
N GLN A 29 4.83 -14.35 5.65
CA GLN A 29 3.77 -15.17 6.19
C GLN A 29 2.42 -14.51 5.85
N ILE A 30 1.40 -15.32 5.54
CA ILE A 30 0.05 -14.81 5.33
C ILE A 30 -0.40 -14.09 6.60
N GLY A 31 -0.96 -12.90 6.44
CA GLY A 31 -1.38 -12.07 7.55
C GLY A 31 -0.30 -11.14 8.09
N CYS A 32 0.86 -11.07 7.42
CA CYS A 32 1.98 -10.23 7.83
C CYS A 32 2.34 -9.14 6.81
N ASP A 33 1.39 -8.68 6.01
CA ASP A 33 1.62 -7.55 5.11
C ASP A 33 1.31 -6.22 5.82
N LYS A 34 1.58 -5.12 5.14
CA LYS A 34 1.35 -3.78 5.71
C LYS A 34 -0.13 -3.51 5.99
N GLY A 35 -1.01 -4.07 5.16
CA GLY A 35 -2.45 -3.91 5.37
C GLY A 35 -2.91 -4.58 6.66
N ASP A 36 -2.45 -5.80 6.91
CA ASP A 36 -2.78 -6.53 8.14
C ASP A 36 -2.21 -5.85 9.36
N GLY A 37 -0.96 -5.37 9.28
CA GLY A 37 -0.33 -4.64 10.38
C GLY A 37 -1.10 -3.38 10.74
N LEU A 38 -1.55 -2.65 9.75
CA LEU A 38 -2.31 -1.42 9.94
C LEU A 38 -3.68 -1.71 10.53
N LEU A 39 -4.35 -2.78 10.08
CA LEU A 39 -5.63 -3.20 10.63
C LEU A 39 -5.52 -3.52 12.11
N HIS A 40 -4.50 -4.29 12.51
CA HIS A 40 -4.26 -4.61 13.92
C HIS A 40 -4.00 -3.35 14.76
N LEU A 41 -3.20 -2.43 14.23
CA LEU A 41 -2.94 -1.17 14.93
C LEU A 41 -4.23 -0.37 15.11
N ALA A 42 -5.02 -0.24 14.06
CA ALA A 42 -6.28 0.50 14.12
C ALA A 42 -7.23 -0.09 15.16
N GLU A 43 -7.33 -1.41 15.23
CA GLU A 43 -8.14 -2.09 16.23
C GLU A 43 -7.67 -1.78 17.65
N GLN A 44 -6.36 -1.79 17.87
CA GLN A 44 -5.77 -1.52 19.20
C GLN A 44 -6.03 -0.11 19.69
N ILE A 45 -6.06 0.87 18.80
CA ILE A 45 -6.29 2.26 19.18
C ILE A 45 -7.75 2.70 18.99
N GLY A 46 -8.63 1.77 18.61
CA GLY A 46 -10.06 2.03 18.54
C GLY A 46 -10.52 2.79 17.32
N LEU A 47 -9.79 2.71 16.20
CA LEU A 47 -10.16 3.36 14.94
C LEU A 47 -10.73 2.36 13.94
N SER A 48 -11.70 2.84 13.15
CA SER A 48 -12.16 2.13 11.96
C SER A 48 -11.17 2.38 10.81
N MET A 49 -11.03 1.42 9.91
CA MET A 49 -10.18 1.61 8.73
C MET A 49 -10.64 2.77 7.84
N ASP A 50 -11.92 3.12 7.88
CA ASP A 50 -12.45 4.28 7.16
C ASP A 50 -11.86 5.60 7.65
N GLU A 51 -11.32 5.62 8.86
CA GLU A 51 -10.69 6.79 9.47
C GLU A 51 -9.19 6.86 9.22
N VAL A 52 -8.65 5.91 8.45
CA VAL A 52 -7.21 5.79 8.21
C VAL A 52 -6.86 6.20 6.79
N MET A 53 -5.83 7.01 6.65
CA MET A 53 -5.21 7.34 5.37
C MET A 53 -3.82 6.74 5.31
N ALA A 54 -3.47 6.17 4.18
CA ALA A 54 -2.14 5.59 3.98
C ALA A 54 -1.55 6.06 2.65
N CYS A 55 -0.24 6.26 2.63
CA CYS A 55 0.49 6.67 1.43
C CYS A 55 1.47 5.58 1.03
N GLY A 56 1.61 5.33 -0.26
CA GLY A 56 2.52 4.31 -0.77
C GLY A 56 2.98 4.58 -2.20
N ASP A 57 3.97 3.83 -2.65
CA ASP A 57 4.55 4.01 -3.99
C ASP A 57 4.91 2.71 -4.71
N ALA A 58 4.88 1.57 -4.04
CA ALA A 58 5.35 0.30 -4.60
C ALA A 58 4.37 -0.85 -4.33
N GLY A 59 4.60 -1.97 -5.00
CA GLY A 59 3.71 -3.13 -4.92
C GLY A 59 3.53 -3.70 -3.51
N ASN A 60 4.54 -3.54 -2.64
CA ASN A 60 4.43 -3.99 -1.24
C ASN A 60 3.44 -3.14 -0.42
N ASP A 61 2.98 -2.03 -0.97
CA ASP A 61 1.97 -1.17 -0.33
C ASP A 61 0.55 -1.49 -0.78
N THR A 62 0.37 -2.39 -1.74
CA THR A 62 -0.94 -2.68 -2.35
C THR A 62 -2.02 -3.03 -1.33
N MET A 63 -1.72 -3.95 -0.42
CA MET A 63 -2.71 -4.38 0.58
C MET A 63 -3.05 -3.27 1.55
N MET A 64 -2.08 -2.45 1.91
CA MET A 64 -2.29 -1.29 2.76
C MET A 64 -3.22 -0.27 2.08
N ILE A 65 -2.95 0.06 0.82
CA ILE A 65 -3.76 1.03 0.06
C ILE A 65 -5.20 0.53 -0.10
N LYS A 66 -5.39 -0.77 -0.32
CA LYS A 66 -6.73 -1.36 -0.43
C LYS A 66 -7.49 -1.39 0.88
N ALA A 67 -6.78 -1.54 2.00
CA ALA A 67 -7.40 -1.75 3.30
C ALA A 67 -7.90 -0.47 3.96
N VAL A 68 -7.29 0.67 3.65
CA VAL A 68 -7.61 1.95 4.32
C VAL A 68 -8.77 2.67 3.65
N GLY A 69 -9.42 3.57 4.39
CA GLY A 69 -10.49 4.39 3.87
C GLY A 69 -10.03 5.38 2.80
N THR A 70 -8.82 5.90 2.91
CA THR A 70 -8.25 6.81 1.92
C THR A 70 -6.84 6.34 1.55
N GLY A 71 -6.72 5.68 0.40
CA GLY A 71 -5.44 5.23 -0.13
C GLY A 71 -4.81 6.27 -1.04
N VAL A 72 -3.62 6.73 -0.70
CA VAL A 72 -2.88 7.75 -1.44
C VAL A 72 -1.65 7.11 -2.08
N VAL A 73 -1.46 7.34 -3.37
CA VAL A 73 -0.30 6.85 -4.09
C VAL A 73 0.51 8.02 -4.61
N MET A 74 1.82 7.92 -4.51
CA MET A 74 2.74 8.95 -4.99
C MET A 74 2.70 9.00 -6.52
N GLU A 75 2.88 10.18 -7.10
CA GLU A 75 2.91 10.31 -8.56
C GLU A 75 4.04 9.49 -9.18
N ASN A 76 5.16 9.35 -8.48
CA ASN A 76 6.27 8.50 -8.90
C ASN A 76 6.05 7.02 -8.58
N GLY A 77 4.89 6.66 -8.06
CA GLY A 77 4.55 5.28 -7.73
C GLY A 77 4.27 4.41 -8.95
N GLN A 78 4.16 3.11 -8.70
CA GLN A 78 3.90 2.14 -9.78
C GLN A 78 2.50 2.34 -10.37
N PRO A 79 2.35 2.21 -11.71
CA PRO A 79 1.06 2.44 -12.37
C PRO A 79 -0.08 1.57 -11.84
N ASP A 80 0.19 0.31 -11.53
CA ASP A 80 -0.83 -0.61 -11.01
C ASP A 80 -1.37 -0.12 -9.67
N LEU A 81 -0.51 0.46 -8.85
CA LEU A 81 -0.90 0.98 -7.56
C LEU A 81 -1.75 2.25 -7.72
N LYS A 82 -1.42 3.08 -8.69
CA LYS A 82 -2.19 4.30 -8.97
C LYS A 82 -3.64 3.99 -9.37
N GLU A 83 -3.88 2.86 -10.02
CA GLU A 83 -5.22 2.47 -10.45
C GLU A 83 -6.16 2.19 -9.27
N ILE A 84 -5.63 1.77 -8.13
CA ILE A 84 -6.44 1.47 -6.94
C ILE A 84 -6.46 2.61 -5.93
N ALA A 85 -5.76 3.70 -6.21
CA ALA A 85 -5.66 4.84 -5.30
C ALA A 85 -6.94 5.67 -5.28
N ASP A 86 -7.28 6.18 -4.12
CA ASP A 86 -8.34 7.17 -3.98
C ASP A 86 -7.83 8.56 -4.37
N PHE A 87 -6.53 8.80 -4.19
CA PHE A 87 -5.89 10.06 -4.53
C PHE A 87 -4.45 9.82 -4.96
N VAL A 88 -4.03 10.42 -6.05
CA VAL A 88 -2.63 10.39 -6.50
C VAL A 88 -2.02 11.75 -6.15
N THR A 89 -1.06 11.75 -5.24
CA THR A 89 -0.40 12.96 -4.77
C THR A 89 0.84 13.28 -5.60
N LYS A 90 1.57 14.33 -5.23
CA LYS A 90 2.81 14.72 -5.89
C LYS A 90 3.91 13.73 -5.61
N THR A 91 5.05 13.90 -6.30
CA THR A 91 6.21 13.02 -6.09
C THR A 91 6.82 13.23 -4.70
N ASN A 92 7.68 12.29 -4.29
CA ASN A 92 8.42 12.42 -3.03
C ASN A 92 9.36 13.63 -3.05
N ASN A 93 9.84 14.05 -4.22
CA ASN A 93 10.68 15.25 -4.35
C ASN A 93 9.89 16.55 -4.21
N GLU A 94 8.56 16.47 -4.28
CA GLU A 94 7.66 17.62 -4.20
C GLU A 94 6.83 17.56 -2.90
N ASP A 95 7.31 16.83 -1.89
CA ASP A 95 6.63 16.67 -0.60
C ASP A 95 5.20 16.10 -0.76
N GLY A 96 5.06 15.05 -1.56
CA GLY A 96 3.76 14.46 -1.89
C GLY A 96 2.95 14.03 -0.68
N VAL A 97 3.58 13.45 0.34
CA VAL A 97 2.88 13.04 1.56
C VAL A 97 2.31 14.26 2.29
N ALA A 98 3.10 15.30 2.46
CA ALA A 98 2.65 16.55 3.09
C ALA A 98 1.53 17.20 2.30
N TYR A 99 1.63 17.20 0.97
CA TYR A 99 0.59 17.72 0.10
C TYR A 99 -0.73 16.97 0.28
N ALA A 100 -0.67 15.64 0.35
CA ALA A 100 -1.86 14.81 0.54
C ALA A 100 -2.51 15.08 1.91
N ILE A 101 -1.72 15.18 2.95
CA ILE A 101 -2.22 15.48 4.30
C ILE A 101 -2.92 16.85 4.30
N GLU A 102 -2.30 17.83 3.69
CA GLU A 102 -2.88 19.18 3.62
C GLU A 102 -4.22 19.17 2.89
N LYS A 103 -4.29 18.52 1.72
CA LYS A 103 -5.50 18.46 0.90
C LYS A 103 -6.61 17.62 1.50
N LEU A 104 -6.29 16.47 2.06
CA LEU A 104 -7.29 15.48 2.45
C LEU A 104 -7.66 15.56 3.93
N VAL A 105 -6.81 16.13 4.77
CA VAL A 105 -7.05 16.23 6.21
C VAL A 105 -7.38 17.66 6.62
N PHE A 106 -6.55 18.62 6.26
CA PHE A 106 -6.70 20.00 6.74
C PHE A 106 -7.63 20.86 5.88
N GLU A 107 -7.75 20.58 4.58
CA GLU A 107 -8.62 21.36 3.71
C GLU A 107 -9.96 20.67 3.43
N ALA A 108 -10.10 19.42 3.88
CA ALA A 108 -11.30 18.63 3.62
C ALA A 108 -12.53 19.10 4.40
#